data_91b8a7e636d3c62b6fca3a10cc973bf3
#
_entry.id   91b8a7e636d3c62b6fca3a10cc973bf3
#
_cell.length_a   1.000
_cell.length_b   1.000
_cell.length_c   1.000
_cell.angle_alpha   90.00
_cell.angle_beta   90.00
_cell.angle_gamma   90.00
#
_symmetry.space_group_name_H-M   'P 1'
#
loop_
_entity.id
_entity.type
_entity.pdbx_description
1 polymer ?
#
loop_
_entity_poly.entity_id
_entity_poly.type
_entity_poly.pdbx_seq_one_letter_code
_entity_poly.pdbx_strand_id
1 'polypeptide(L)'
;MIEAYGTNITAVQNMNVPFANKVVQTNYAVVKNSDNEMFELLMPGVYNVSFHGVATTTAAGDVSFQLLADGNVLPQTVVSATTGAGDIATVSFETNVRVAVAPMIQRAKLVVQYTGSAGTIDMADIIIKKVR
;
A
#
# COMPACT_ATOMS: atom_id res chain seq x y z
N MET A 1 11.36 -7.90 7.07
CA MET A 1 11.06 -7.17 5.83
C MET A 1 10.17 -8.01 4.93
N ILE A 2 9.23 -7.40 4.31
CA ILE A 2 8.44 -8.02 3.25
C ILE A 2 8.42 -7.10 2.04
N GLU A 3 8.57 -7.68 0.86
CA GLU A 3 8.26 -7.01 -0.40
C GLU A 3 7.23 -7.84 -1.15
N ALA A 4 6.16 -7.19 -1.61
CA ALA A 4 5.09 -7.82 -2.36
C ALA A 4 4.61 -6.91 -3.47
N TYR A 5 4.07 -7.48 -4.53
CA TYR A 5 3.54 -6.70 -5.65
C TYR A 5 2.30 -7.38 -6.25
N GLY A 6 1.54 -6.57 -6.99
CA GLY A 6 0.43 -7.03 -7.79
C GLY A 6 0.50 -6.39 -9.17
N THR A 7 -0.05 -7.06 -10.17
CA THR A 7 -0.08 -6.59 -11.56
C THR A 7 -1.45 -6.78 -12.17
N ASN A 8 -1.76 -5.94 -13.17
CA ASN A 8 -2.99 -6.05 -13.97
C ASN A 8 -4.26 -6.12 -13.11
N ILE A 9 -4.36 -5.22 -12.14
CA ILE A 9 -5.49 -5.16 -11.20
C ILE A 9 -6.54 -4.22 -11.77
N THR A 10 -7.80 -4.67 -11.85
CA THR A 10 -8.90 -3.77 -12.22
C THR A 10 -9.08 -2.74 -11.13
N ALA A 11 -8.89 -1.45 -11.48
CA ALA A 11 -8.94 -0.36 -10.52
C ALA A 11 -10.38 0.17 -10.40
N VAL A 12 -10.88 0.15 -9.18
CA VAL A 12 -12.18 0.71 -8.81
C VAL A 12 -11.96 1.66 -7.64
N GLN A 13 -12.62 2.81 -7.65
CA GLN A 13 -12.49 3.79 -6.60
C GLN A 13 -12.78 3.17 -5.22
N ASN A 14 -11.94 3.51 -4.24
CA ASN A 14 -12.03 3.06 -2.84
C ASN A 14 -11.80 1.55 -2.64
N MET A 15 -11.15 0.88 -3.59
CA MET A 15 -10.76 -0.52 -3.40
C MET A 15 -9.45 -0.64 -2.65
N ASN A 16 -9.31 -1.73 -1.90
CA ASN A 16 -8.02 -2.12 -1.34
C ASN A 16 -7.18 -2.77 -2.43
N VAL A 17 -5.90 -2.40 -2.50
CA VAL A 17 -4.99 -2.92 -3.52
C VAL A 17 -4.48 -4.30 -3.10
N PRO A 18 -4.68 -5.35 -3.91
CA PRO A 18 -4.14 -6.67 -3.62
C PRO A 18 -2.68 -6.79 -4.07
N PHE A 19 -1.85 -7.41 -3.21
CA PHE A 19 -0.44 -7.71 -3.48
C PHE A 19 -0.28 -9.22 -3.50
N ALA A 20 -0.66 -9.84 -4.64
CA ALA A 20 -0.77 -11.28 -4.73
C ALA A 20 0.60 -11.99 -4.76
N ASN A 21 1.66 -11.29 -5.16
CA ASN A 21 2.98 -11.88 -5.35
C ASN A 21 3.95 -11.39 -4.26
N LYS A 22 4.56 -12.31 -3.55
CA LYS A 22 5.55 -12.01 -2.53
C LYS A 22 6.94 -12.23 -3.12
N VAL A 23 7.79 -11.21 -3.10
CA VAL A 23 9.15 -11.27 -3.61
C VAL A 23 10.08 -11.85 -2.55
N VAL A 24 10.02 -11.28 -1.35
CA VAL A 24 10.89 -11.68 -0.26
C VAL A 24 10.20 -11.44 1.06
N GLN A 25 10.48 -12.30 2.03
CA GLN A 25 10.07 -12.09 3.41
C GLN A 25 11.19 -12.58 4.33
N THR A 26 11.71 -11.67 5.14
CA THR A 26 12.71 -11.97 6.16
C THR A 26 12.22 -11.46 7.49
N ASN A 27 12.51 -12.19 8.58
CA ASN A 27 12.17 -11.74 9.92
C ASN A 27 10.67 -11.40 10.02
N TYR A 28 9.86 -12.25 10.46
CA TYR A 28 8.39 -12.18 10.43
C TYR A 28 7.77 -11.12 11.35
N ALA A 29 8.39 -9.93 11.48
CA ALA A 29 7.77 -8.78 12.14
C ALA A 29 6.60 -8.22 11.33
N VAL A 30 6.59 -8.46 10.02
CA VAL A 30 5.51 -8.06 9.12
C VAL A 30 5.04 -9.31 8.38
N VAL A 31 3.73 -9.53 8.33
CA VAL A 31 3.15 -10.63 7.57
C VAL A 31 2.05 -10.10 6.66
N LYS A 32 1.90 -10.73 5.50
CA LYS A 32 0.82 -10.44 4.56
C LYS A 32 -0.35 -11.39 4.83
N ASN A 33 -1.56 -10.85 4.90
CA ASN A 33 -2.76 -11.62 5.10
C ASN A 33 -3.10 -12.47 3.87
N SER A 34 -3.91 -13.50 4.05
CA SER A 34 -4.32 -14.42 2.98
C SER A 34 -5.20 -13.77 1.92
N ASP A 35 -5.85 -12.65 2.21
CA ASP A 35 -6.61 -11.86 1.22
C ASP A 35 -5.71 -11.04 0.29
N ASN A 36 -4.39 -11.02 0.53
CA ASN A 36 -3.37 -10.26 -0.19
C ASN A 36 -3.49 -8.74 -0.09
N GLU A 37 -4.41 -8.21 0.73
CA GLU A 37 -4.67 -6.77 0.82
C GLU A 37 -4.14 -6.14 2.08
N MET A 38 -3.94 -6.93 3.14
CA MET A 38 -3.59 -6.41 4.45
C MET A 38 -2.22 -6.91 4.89
N PHE A 39 -1.45 -6.00 5.49
CA PHE A 39 -0.18 -6.33 6.14
C PHE A 39 -0.33 -6.08 7.63
N GLU A 40 0.10 -7.03 8.46
CA GLU A 40 0.09 -6.90 9.91
C GLU A 40 1.50 -6.67 10.42
N LEU A 41 1.67 -5.63 11.24
CA LEU A 41 2.91 -5.33 11.94
C LEU A 41 2.80 -5.96 13.32
N LEU A 42 3.58 -7.00 13.56
CA LEU A 42 3.40 -7.90 14.71
C LEU A 42 4.20 -7.49 15.94
N MET A 43 5.23 -6.65 15.79
CA MET A 43 6.15 -6.29 16.87
C MET A 43 6.18 -4.80 17.06
N PRO A 44 6.34 -4.32 18.32
CA PRO A 44 6.55 -2.89 18.55
C PRO A 44 7.80 -2.39 17.84
N GLY A 45 7.77 -1.16 17.42
CA GLY A 45 8.90 -0.51 16.77
C GLY A 45 8.49 0.47 15.69
N VAL A 46 9.45 0.88 14.89
CA VAL A 46 9.25 1.78 13.76
C VAL A 46 9.46 0.99 12.47
N TYR A 47 8.50 1.13 11.57
CA TYR A 47 8.52 0.46 10.26
C TYR A 47 8.59 1.49 9.16
N ASN A 48 9.43 1.24 8.17
CA ASN A 48 9.47 2.02 6.94
C ASN A 48 8.61 1.35 5.88
N VAL A 49 7.69 2.11 5.30
CA VAL A 49 6.79 1.64 4.25
C VAL A 49 7.07 2.43 2.99
N SER A 50 7.48 1.74 1.93
CA SER A 50 7.71 2.30 0.60
C SER A 50 6.71 1.71 -0.37
N PHE A 51 6.02 2.56 -1.11
CA PHE A 51 5.03 2.13 -2.10
C PHE A 51 5.31 2.78 -3.45
N HIS A 52 5.12 2.01 -4.51
CA HIS A 52 5.23 2.45 -5.89
C HIS A 52 4.07 1.89 -6.67
N GLY A 53 3.31 2.75 -7.33
CA GLY A 53 2.12 2.36 -8.10
C GLY A 53 2.15 2.94 -9.51
N VAL A 54 1.76 2.12 -10.48
CA VAL A 54 1.61 2.51 -11.88
C VAL A 54 0.21 2.14 -12.31
N ALA A 55 -0.53 3.10 -12.84
CA ALA A 55 -1.91 2.85 -13.25
C ALA A 55 -2.26 3.63 -14.52
N THR A 56 -3.27 3.11 -15.22
CA THR A 56 -3.83 3.68 -16.43
C THR A 56 -5.32 3.88 -16.20
N THR A 57 -5.86 5.07 -16.46
CA THR A 57 -7.28 5.34 -16.33
C THR A 57 -7.99 5.18 -17.68
N THR A 58 -9.26 4.73 -17.65
CA THR A 58 -10.06 4.57 -18.88
C THR A 58 -10.55 5.92 -19.42
N ALA A 59 -10.71 6.91 -18.55
CA ALA A 59 -11.06 8.28 -18.91
C ALA A 59 -10.11 9.23 -18.20
N ALA A 60 -10.07 10.50 -18.65
CA ALA A 60 -9.27 11.51 -17.97
C ALA A 60 -9.69 11.61 -16.49
N GLY A 61 -8.73 11.62 -15.59
CA GLY A 61 -8.98 11.65 -14.16
C GLY A 61 -7.69 11.57 -13.37
N ASP A 62 -7.76 10.99 -12.17
CA ASP A 62 -6.64 10.90 -11.27
C ASP A 62 -6.27 9.45 -10.98
N VAL A 63 -4.95 9.18 -10.94
CA VAL A 63 -4.40 7.99 -10.30
C VAL A 63 -4.01 8.39 -8.88
N SER A 64 -4.62 7.77 -7.88
CA SER A 64 -4.47 8.19 -6.50
C SER A 64 -4.46 7.00 -5.55
N PHE A 65 -3.52 7.00 -4.60
CA PHE A 65 -3.36 5.97 -3.58
C PHE A 65 -3.17 6.60 -2.21
N GLN A 66 -3.48 5.83 -1.18
CA GLN A 66 -3.22 6.22 0.20
C GLN A 66 -3.00 4.98 1.06
N LEU A 67 -2.31 5.15 2.18
CA LEU A 67 -2.10 4.08 3.16
C LEU A 67 -3.02 4.30 4.35
N LEU A 68 -3.70 3.23 4.77
CA LEU A 68 -4.49 3.22 5.98
C LEU A 68 -3.79 2.38 7.04
N ALA A 69 -3.72 2.91 8.25
CA ALA A 69 -3.26 2.17 9.43
C ALA A 69 -4.45 2.01 10.37
N ASP A 70 -4.85 0.76 10.62
CA ASP A 70 -6.01 0.40 11.45
C ASP A 70 -7.29 1.13 10.99
N GLY A 71 -7.47 1.27 9.67
CA GLY A 71 -8.62 1.92 9.08
C GLY A 71 -8.53 3.45 8.99
N ASN A 72 -7.46 4.06 9.49
CA ASN A 72 -7.27 5.50 9.47
C ASN A 72 -6.28 5.89 8.38
N VAL A 73 -6.66 6.87 7.56
CA VAL A 73 -5.79 7.39 6.51
C VAL A 73 -4.59 8.09 7.14
N LEU A 74 -3.39 7.77 6.64
CA LEU A 74 -2.18 8.51 6.97
C LEU A 74 -2.02 9.64 5.94
N PRO A 75 -2.23 10.92 6.33
CA PRO A 75 -2.29 12.02 5.34
C PRO A 75 -1.01 12.18 4.53
N GLN A 76 0.15 11.84 5.11
CA GLN A 76 1.45 11.95 4.43
C GLN A 76 1.63 10.92 3.32
N THR A 77 0.72 9.95 3.19
CA THR A 77 0.78 8.91 2.15
C THR A 77 -0.18 9.15 1.00
N VAL A 78 -0.98 10.19 1.06
CA VAL A 78 -1.91 10.53 -0.02
C VAL A 78 -1.12 11.06 -1.20
N VAL A 79 -1.12 10.30 -2.29
CA VAL A 79 -0.39 10.66 -3.52
C VAL A 79 -1.32 10.54 -4.71
N SER A 80 -1.21 11.49 -5.62
CA SER A 80 -2.04 11.49 -6.81
C SER A 80 -1.35 12.13 -8.00
N ALA A 81 -1.76 11.71 -9.20
CA ALA A 81 -1.31 12.30 -10.45
C ALA A 81 -2.50 12.38 -11.40
N THR A 82 -2.67 13.52 -12.05
CA THR A 82 -3.69 13.71 -13.07
C THR A 82 -3.26 13.04 -14.37
N THR A 83 -4.17 12.34 -15.02
CA THR A 83 -3.87 11.59 -16.24
C THR A 83 -4.96 11.81 -17.29
N GLY A 84 -4.58 11.76 -18.57
CA GLY A 84 -5.53 11.67 -19.69
C GLY A 84 -6.00 10.22 -19.89
N ALA A 85 -7.04 10.06 -20.69
CA ALA A 85 -7.59 8.73 -20.99
C ALA A 85 -6.53 7.85 -21.64
N GLY A 86 -6.30 6.66 -21.08
CA GLY A 86 -5.31 5.71 -21.57
C GLY A 86 -3.86 6.04 -21.27
N ASP A 87 -3.58 7.14 -20.56
CA ASP A 87 -2.23 7.52 -20.20
C ASP A 87 -1.81 6.83 -18.91
N ILE A 88 -0.51 6.53 -18.81
CA ILE A 88 0.10 5.89 -17.64
C ILE A 88 0.55 6.97 -16.67
N ALA A 89 0.21 6.78 -15.40
CA ALA A 89 0.72 7.61 -14.31
C ALA A 89 1.44 6.76 -13.29
N THR A 90 2.50 7.32 -12.72
CA THR A 90 3.30 6.69 -11.68
C THR A 90 3.27 7.55 -10.43
N VAL A 91 2.98 6.95 -9.29
CA VAL A 91 2.97 7.62 -7.99
C VAL A 91 3.70 6.77 -6.97
N SER A 92 4.28 7.42 -5.97
CA SER A 92 5.00 6.71 -4.91
C SER A 92 4.89 7.49 -3.61
N PHE A 93 5.00 6.77 -2.49
CA PHE A 93 5.18 7.38 -1.18
C PHE A 93 6.12 6.55 -0.33
N GLU A 94 6.70 7.20 0.66
CA GLU A 94 7.47 6.55 1.69
C GLU A 94 7.12 7.20 3.03
N THR A 95 6.90 6.38 4.04
CA THR A 95 6.57 6.88 5.37
C THR A 95 7.05 5.91 6.44
N ASN A 96 7.11 6.41 7.67
CA ASN A 96 7.38 5.58 8.83
C ASN A 96 6.09 5.38 9.63
N VAL A 97 5.85 4.15 10.06
CA VAL A 97 4.71 3.79 10.90
C VAL A 97 5.26 3.25 12.22
N ARG A 98 4.76 3.78 13.32
CA ARG A 98 5.16 3.35 14.65
C ARG A 98 4.11 2.44 15.26
N VAL A 99 4.56 1.28 15.74
CA VAL A 99 3.76 0.42 16.60
C VAL A 99 4.23 0.61 18.03
N ALA A 100 3.37 1.12 18.89
CA ALA A 100 3.73 1.47 20.24
C ALA A 100 3.94 0.24 21.13
N VAL A 101 4.89 0.34 22.06
CA VAL A 101 4.98 -0.58 23.18
C VAL A 101 3.90 -0.16 24.17
N ALA A 102 2.91 -0.99 24.40
CA ALA A 102 1.80 -0.71 25.28
C ALA A 102 1.67 -1.79 26.34
N PRO A 103 0.85 -1.58 27.39
CA PRO A 103 0.52 -2.67 28.31
C PRO A 103 -0.07 -3.89 27.59
N MET A 104 -0.66 -3.66 26.41
CA MET A 104 -1.15 -4.73 25.54
C MET A 104 -0.38 -4.72 24.23
N ILE A 105 -0.15 -5.90 23.66
CA ILE A 105 0.46 -6.02 22.34
C ILE A 105 -0.50 -5.41 21.34
N GLN A 106 -0.07 -4.31 20.72
CA GLN A 106 -0.81 -3.67 19.64
C GLN A 106 -0.23 -4.12 18.30
N ARG A 107 -1.11 -4.54 17.42
CA ARG A 107 -0.76 -4.87 16.04
C ARG A 107 -1.34 -3.79 15.16
N ALA A 108 -0.52 -3.24 14.27
CA ALA A 108 -1.02 -2.32 13.27
C ALA A 108 -1.35 -3.10 11.99
N LYS A 109 -2.45 -2.75 11.37
CA LYS A 109 -2.89 -3.34 10.11
C LYS A 109 -2.79 -2.28 9.02
N LEU A 110 -2.02 -2.56 7.99
CA LEU A 110 -1.77 -1.63 6.90
C LEU A 110 -2.49 -2.10 5.64
N VAL A 111 -3.18 -1.19 4.99
CA VAL A 111 -3.86 -1.42 3.71
C VAL A 111 -3.56 -0.26 2.79
N VAL A 112 -3.20 -0.53 1.54
CA VAL A 112 -3.11 0.50 0.50
C VAL A 112 -4.46 0.55 -0.20
N GLN A 113 -5.04 1.74 -0.25
CA GLN A 113 -6.33 1.97 -0.90
C GLN A 113 -6.14 2.79 -2.18
N TYR A 114 -6.76 2.36 -3.26
CA TYR A 114 -6.83 3.13 -4.49
C TYR A 114 -8.04 4.07 -4.42
N THR A 115 -7.83 5.36 -4.60
CA THR A 115 -8.88 6.37 -4.50
C THR A 115 -9.12 7.11 -5.80
N GLY A 116 -8.42 6.73 -6.87
CA GLY A 116 -8.49 7.40 -8.15
C GLY A 116 -9.65 6.94 -9.04
N SER A 117 -9.58 7.35 -10.29
CA SER A 117 -10.58 7.02 -11.31
C SER A 117 -10.45 5.57 -11.77
N ALA A 118 -11.53 5.00 -12.27
CA ALA A 118 -11.56 3.62 -12.76
C ALA A 118 -10.55 3.39 -13.89
N GLY A 119 -9.95 2.21 -13.91
CA GLY A 119 -8.94 1.85 -14.90
C GLY A 119 -8.25 0.55 -14.54
N THR A 120 -6.94 0.51 -14.73
CA THR A 120 -6.12 -0.66 -14.41
C THR A 120 -4.91 -0.21 -13.59
N ILE A 121 -4.67 -0.87 -12.46
CA ILE A 121 -3.40 -0.75 -11.76
C ILE A 121 -2.46 -1.73 -12.44
N ASP A 122 -1.54 -1.19 -13.25
CA ASP A 122 -0.62 -2.01 -14.03
C ASP A 122 0.38 -2.72 -13.13
N MET A 123 0.85 -2.01 -12.09
CA MET A 123 1.73 -2.57 -11.07
C MET A 123 1.58 -1.79 -9.77
N ALA A 124 1.60 -2.51 -8.67
CA ALA A 124 1.70 -1.93 -7.33
C ALA A 124 2.73 -2.75 -6.56
N ASP A 125 3.73 -2.08 -5.99
CA ASP A 125 4.82 -2.71 -5.24
C ASP A 125 4.95 -2.04 -3.89
N ILE A 126 5.10 -2.84 -2.84
CA ILE A 126 5.24 -2.35 -1.47
C ILE A 126 6.38 -3.06 -0.77
N ILE A 127 7.18 -2.28 -0.05
CA ILE A 127 8.26 -2.79 0.80
C ILE A 127 8.01 -2.27 2.21
N ILE A 128 7.92 -3.18 3.16
CA ILE A 128 7.75 -2.84 4.57
C ILE A 128 8.89 -3.49 5.34
N LYS A 129 9.64 -2.68 6.09
CA LYS A 129 10.73 -3.18 6.92
C LYS A 129 10.72 -2.50 8.28
N LYS A 130 10.99 -3.30 9.31
CA LYS A 130 11.18 -2.79 10.66
C LYS A 130 12.57 -2.18 10.75
N VAL A 131 12.65 -0.90 11.13
CA VAL A 131 13.91 -0.17 11.18
C VAL A 131 14.43 0.02 12.61
N ARG A 132 13.62 -0.22 13.63
CA ARG A 132 14.06 -0.29 15.01
C ARG A 132 12.96 -0.74 15.99
#